data_6f4f5192782687e636d927b1f45fc62d
#
_entry.id   6f4f5192782687e636d927b1f45fc62d
#
_cell.length_a   1.000
_cell.length_b   1.000
_cell.length_c   1.000
_cell.angle_alpha   90.00
_cell.angle_beta   90.00
_cell.angle_gamma   90.00
#
_symmetry.space_group_name_H-M   'P 1'
#
loop_
_entity.id
_entity.type
_entity.pdbx_description
1 polymer ?
#
loop_
_entity_poly.entity_id
_entity_poly.type
_entity_poly.pdbx_seq_one_letter_code
_entity_poly.pdbx_strand_id
1 'polypeptide(L)'
;MKIMFNVKKLLAYFAACLVISSYGCSKDDDDPIIDPPVNTVLNGSITQNMTLTADKEWTLKGYVFVTEGATLTIEPGTVIKSDVTEKGALCIERGAKIMAQGTVDKPIVFTSGKPAGSREPGDWGGLVILGNAKTNRTTTPVIEGGLDRPYGGNNDDDNSGVLTYVRIEYAGVAAFPNSEINGLTLGGVGKGTKIENIQVSYGKDDAFEFFGGNVNAKYLIAFATADDDFDFDYGYTGKIQFALALRDPKFVDGGDAGNGIEADNDGTGTDAQPYTRPVLSNFTFIGPNNAPGTLENHNFGNRWRRAVRFSLNNSIMLGWQKAGFSIESDPTAQAYKDGISELRNNIIHSVNSENIFRSTSSVISSAEVESKALAEGNIKLTSPDGVLENPFNLTQPGLMPAAGSIALSGSDFSHLDAFFTPTSYIGAFGSGNNWLEGWTRFFDNGQ
;
A
#
# COMPACT_ATOMS: atom_id res chain seq x y z
N MET A 1 -14.29 41.76 -76.29
CA MET A 1 -14.76 43.16 -76.40
C MET A 1 -14.36 43.85 -75.13
N LYS A 2 -13.20 44.44 -75.09
CA LYS A 2 -12.91 45.86 -75.20
C LYS A 2 -13.80 46.64 -74.21
N ILE A 3 -13.36 47.42 -73.26
CA ILE A 3 -12.38 48.55 -73.23
C ILE A 3 -12.17 48.91 -71.72
N MET A 4 -11.06 49.01 -71.09
CA MET A 4 -9.95 49.99 -71.06
C MET A 4 -10.32 51.43 -70.75
N PHE A 5 -9.45 52.01 -69.90
CA PHE A 5 -9.08 53.42 -69.63
C PHE A 5 -9.69 54.11 -68.41
N ASN A 6 -9.06 54.97 -67.70
CA ASN A 6 -7.68 55.47 -67.56
C ASN A 6 -7.67 56.46 -66.37
N VAL A 7 -6.73 56.39 -65.44
CA VAL A 7 -5.61 57.32 -65.28
C VAL A 7 -5.92 58.82 -64.92
N LYS A 8 -5.34 59.17 -63.74
CA LYS A 8 -4.58 60.39 -63.49
C LYS A 8 -5.20 61.59 -62.79
N LYS A 9 -4.44 62.01 -61.80
CA LYS A 9 -3.96 63.37 -61.45
C LYS A 9 -4.81 64.11 -60.40
N LEU A 10 -4.31 64.91 -59.46
CA LEU A 10 -3.02 65.52 -59.21
C LEU A 10 -3.10 66.29 -57.86
N LEU A 11 -2.06 66.24 -57.01
CA LEU A 11 -1.46 67.28 -56.19
C LEU A 11 -2.31 68.50 -55.71
N ALA A 12 -2.26 68.91 -54.44
CA ALA A 12 -1.20 69.60 -53.78
C ALA A 12 -1.70 70.52 -52.62
N TYR A 13 -0.89 70.69 -51.61
CA TYR A 13 -0.69 71.80 -50.66
C TYR A 13 -1.77 72.10 -49.60
N PHE A 14 -1.49 72.08 -48.30
CA PHE A 14 -0.74 73.16 -47.54
C PHE A 14 -0.51 72.70 -46.09
N ALA A 15 0.67 73.02 -45.61
CA ALA A 15 1.09 72.85 -44.24
C ALA A 15 0.43 73.85 -43.29
N ALA A 16 0.08 73.44 -42.11
CA ALA A 16 -0.01 74.33 -40.96
C ALA A 16 0.36 73.54 -39.66
N CYS A 17 1.46 73.93 -39.08
CA CYS A 17 1.90 73.50 -37.75
C CYS A 17 0.92 73.97 -36.68
N LEU A 18 0.44 73.05 -35.88
CA LEU A 18 -0.07 73.36 -34.54
C LEU A 18 0.54 72.35 -33.54
N VAL A 19 1.40 72.84 -32.67
CA VAL A 19 1.94 72.15 -31.54
C VAL A 19 0.81 72.01 -30.53
N ILE A 20 0.35 70.81 -30.30
CA ILE A 20 -0.49 70.43 -29.18
C ILE A 20 0.29 69.39 -28.35
N SER A 21 0.73 69.87 -27.17
CA SER A 21 1.29 68.99 -26.14
C SER A 21 0.27 67.94 -25.71
N SER A 22 0.46 66.73 -26.17
CA SER A 22 -0.28 65.58 -25.67
C SER A 22 0.38 65.05 -24.39
N TYR A 23 -0.27 65.24 -23.27
CA TYR A 23 -0.06 64.45 -22.08
C TYR A 23 -0.39 62.97 -22.44
N GLY A 24 0.63 62.17 -22.56
CA GLY A 24 0.47 60.74 -22.67
C GLY A 24 0.11 60.19 -21.29
N CYS A 25 -1.14 59.79 -21.07
CA CYS A 25 -1.46 58.79 -20.09
C CYS A 25 -0.95 57.47 -20.62
N SER A 26 0.14 56.95 -20.10
CA SER A 26 0.44 55.53 -20.15
C SER A 26 -0.65 54.80 -19.33
N LYS A 27 -1.59 54.19 -19.96
CA LYS A 27 -2.32 53.10 -19.36
C LYS A 27 -1.34 51.93 -19.31
N ASP A 28 -0.88 51.61 -18.11
CA ASP A 28 -0.41 50.29 -17.80
C ASP A 28 -1.63 49.38 -17.93
N ASP A 29 -1.82 48.79 -19.12
CA ASP A 29 -2.70 47.66 -19.31
C ASP A 29 -1.98 46.44 -18.67
N ASP A 30 -1.98 46.40 -17.34
CA ASP A 30 -1.82 45.14 -16.62
C ASP A 30 -3.10 44.30 -16.84
N ASP A 31 -3.24 43.77 -18.03
CA ASP A 31 -4.13 42.64 -18.23
C ASP A 31 -3.60 41.56 -17.30
N PRO A 32 -4.41 41.03 -16.37
CA PRO A 32 -3.99 39.90 -15.54
C PRO A 32 -3.55 38.78 -16.48
N ILE A 33 -2.29 38.36 -16.34
CA ILE A 33 -1.81 37.15 -17.03
C ILE A 33 -2.70 36.03 -16.50
N ILE A 34 -3.74 35.69 -17.25
CA ILE A 34 -4.56 34.51 -16.98
C ILE A 34 -3.70 33.33 -17.44
N ASP A 35 -3.01 32.72 -16.49
CA ASP A 35 -2.34 31.46 -16.77
C ASP A 35 -3.36 30.51 -17.41
N PRO A 36 -2.98 29.80 -18.48
CA PRO A 36 -3.87 28.82 -19.09
C PRO A 36 -4.34 27.84 -18.02
N PRO A 37 -5.61 27.42 -18.02
CA PRO A 37 -6.14 26.52 -17.01
C PRO A 37 -5.27 25.28 -16.94
N VAL A 38 -4.67 25.02 -15.79
CA VAL A 38 -3.85 23.83 -15.58
C VAL A 38 -4.77 22.62 -15.71
N ASN A 39 -4.43 21.70 -16.62
CA ASN A 39 -5.15 20.45 -16.71
C ASN A 39 -4.87 19.61 -15.46
N THR A 40 -5.87 19.39 -14.62
CA THR A 40 -5.78 18.57 -13.40
C THR A 40 -6.24 17.13 -13.62
N VAL A 41 -6.48 16.72 -14.86
CA VAL A 41 -6.81 15.33 -15.20
C VAL A 41 -5.55 14.61 -15.63
N LEU A 42 -5.17 13.59 -14.87
CA LEU A 42 -4.11 12.65 -15.22
C LEU A 42 -4.70 11.56 -16.11
N ASN A 43 -4.13 11.37 -17.29
CA ASN A 43 -4.58 10.38 -18.28
C ASN A 43 -3.40 9.90 -19.13
N GLY A 44 -3.35 8.60 -19.43
CA GLY A 44 -2.34 8.00 -20.29
C GLY A 44 -0.92 8.05 -19.69
N SER A 45 0.08 8.48 -20.46
CA SER A 45 1.49 8.41 -20.05
C SER A 45 2.07 9.76 -19.63
N ILE A 46 2.69 9.81 -18.47
CA ILE A 46 3.51 10.92 -17.97
C ILE A 46 4.97 10.61 -18.34
N THR A 47 5.45 11.25 -19.42
CA THR A 47 6.79 11.01 -19.99
C THR A 47 7.85 12.02 -19.58
N GLN A 48 7.48 13.00 -18.75
CA GLN A 48 8.35 14.06 -18.24
C GLN A 48 8.04 14.30 -16.77
N ASN A 49 8.96 14.96 -16.07
CA ASN A 49 8.75 15.32 -14.68
C ASN A 49 7.48 16.17 -14.53
N MET A 50 6.65 15.80 -13.57
CA MET A 50 5.38 16.47 -13.29
C MET A 50 5.22 16.66 -11.79
N THR A 51 4.63 17.78 -11.38
CA THR A 51 4.29 18.05 -9.98
C THR A 51 2.78 18.24 -9.82
N LEU A 52 2.21 17.48 -8.88
CA LEU A 52 0.83 17.65 -8.43
C LEU A 52 0.85 18.56 -7.19
N THR A 53 0.22 19.73 -7.32
CA THR A 53 0.20 20.73 -6.25
C THR A 53 -1.03 20.57 -5.35
N ALA A 54 -0.89 20.91 -4.07
CA ALA A 54 -1.94 20.73 -3.07
C ALA A 54 -3.09 21.74 -3.15
N ASP A 55 -2.93 22.82 -3.90
CA ASP A 55 -3.95 23.85 -4.15
C ASP A 55 -5.02 23.41 -5.17
N LYS A 56 -4.86 22.22 -5.76
CA LYS A 56 -5.73 21.68 -6.80
C LYS A 56 -6.21 20.28 -6.43
N GLU A 57 -7.41 19.94 -6.90
CA GLU A 57 -7.92 18.58 -6.89
C GLU A 57 -7.53 17.89 -8.19
N TRP A 58 -6.89 16.73 -8.10
CA TRP A 58 -6.43 15.96 -9.25
C TRP A 58 -7.36 14.78 -9.52
N THR A 59 -7.65 14.52 -10.78
CA THR A 59 -8.46 13.38 -11.22
C THR A 59 -7.59 12.38 -11.96
N LEU A 60 -7.57 11.14 -11.48
CA LEU A 60 -6.95 9.98 -12.14
C LEU A 60 -7.99 9.33 -13.06
N LYS A 61 -7.78 9.39 -14.37
CA LYS A 61 -8.71 8.89 -15.37
C LYS A 61 -8.11 7.73 -16.16
N GLY A 62 -8.68 6.53 -16.01
CA GLY A 62 -8.15 5.32 -16.62
C GLY A 62 -6.75 4.96 -16.08
N TYR A 63 -6.02 4.16 -16.83
CA TYR A 63 -4.65 3.80 -16.45
C TYR A 63 -3.68 4.95 -16.74
N VAL A 64 -2.94 5.38 -15.74
CA VAL A 64 -1.90 6.43 -15.84
C VAL A 64 -0.54 5.81 -15.56
N PHE A 65 0.40 6.01 -16.48
CA PHE A 65 1.73 5.44 -16.41
C PHE A 65 2.79 6.55 -16.28
N VAL A 66 3.55 6.54 -15.21
CA VAL A 66 4.78 7.35 -15.13
C VAL A 66 5.88 6.52 -15.75
N THR A 67 6.40 6.96 -16.89
CA THR A 67 7.31 6.15 -17.71
C THR A 67 8.77 6.35 -17.33
N GLU A 68 9.62 5.43 -17.77
CA GLU A 68 11.06 5.45 -17.50
C GLU A 68 11.68 6.84 -17.69
N GLY A 69 12.45 7.30 -16.70
CA GLY A 69 13.13 8.60 -16.68
C GLY A 69 12.28 9.75 -16.16
N ALA A 70 10.95 9.60 -16.07
CA ALA A 70 10.06 10.62 -15.49
C ALA A 70 9.94 10.50 -13.97
N THR A 71 9.72 11.62 -13.31
CA THR A 71 9.43 11.71 -11.88
C THR A 71 8.08 12.40 -11.65
N LEU A 72 7.17 11.72 -10.97
CA LEU A 72 5.93 12.31 -10.48
C LEU A 72 6.15 12.79 -9.04
N THR A 73 6.13 14.10 -8.83
CA THR A 73 6.21 14.70 -7.50
C THR A 73 4.80 15.06 -7.03
N ILE A 74 4.46 14.73 -5.79
CA ILE A 74 3.16 15.02 -5.19
C ILE A 74 3.39 15.79 -3.90
N GLU A 75 2.87 17.01 -3.83
CA GLU A 75 3.02 17.87 -2.65
C GLU A 75 2.24 17.36 -1.44
N PRO A 76 2.71 17.63 -0.21
CA PRO A 76 1.97 17.31 1.01
C PRO A 76 0.56 17.90 1.01
N GLY A 77 -0.45 17.06 1.32
CA GLY A 77 -1.85 17.45 1.37
C GLY A 77 -2.60 17.38 0.03
N THR A 78 -1.95 16.94 -1.03
CA THR A 78 -2.61 16.74 -2.33
C THR A 78 -3.64 15.62 -2.24
N VAL A 79 -4.80 15.85 -2.85
CA VAL A 79 -5.87 14.85 -3.01
C VAL A 79 -5.98 14.46 -4.49
N ILE A 80 -5.86 13.18 -4.76
CA ILE A 80 -6.03 12.58 -6.08
C ILE A 80 -7.28 11.68 -6.05
N LYS A 81 -8.28 12.04 -6.83
CA LYS A 81 -9.53 11.28 -6.93
C LYS A 81 -9.56 10.45 -8.22
N SER A 82 -10.05 9.23 -8.14
CA SER A 82 -10.30 8.45 -9.34
C SER A 82 -11.48 8.99 -10.15
N ASP A 83 -11.44 8.86 -11.48
CA ASP A 83 -12.64 9.04 -12.31
C ASP A 83 -13.66 7.95 -11.98
N VAL A 84 -14.94 8.33 -11.86
CA VAL A 84 -16.00 7.39 -11.45
C VAL A 84 -16.43 6.43 -12.55
N THR A 85 -16.12 6.74 -13.79
CA THR A 85 -16.51 5.97 -14.98
C THR A 85 -15.34 5.18 -15.54
N GLU A 86 -14.23 5.86 -15.78
CA GLU A 86 -12.99 5.23 -16.27
C GLU A 86 -12.10 4.88 -15.08
N LYS A 87 -12.49 3.86 -14.35
CA LYS A 87 -11.70 3.30 -13.24
C LYS A 87 -10.33 2.90 -13.77
N GLY A 88 -9.29 3.28 -13.06
CA GLY A 88 -7.92 3.00 -13.47
C GLY A 88 -6.97 2.92 -12.30
N ALA A 89 -5.69 2.91 -12.59
CA ALA A 89 -4.62 2.84 -11.60
C ALA A 89 -3.51 3.83 -11.96
N LEU A 90 -2.73 4.22 -10.95
CA LEU A 90 -1.47 4.93 -11.16
C LEU A 90 -0.33 3.92 -11.12
N CYS A 91 0.37 3.75 -12.24
CA CYS A 91 1.50 2.85 -12.37
C CYS A 91 2.82 3.65 -12.54
N ILE A 92 3.75 3.42 -11.63
CA ILE A 92 5.12 3.91 -11.75
C ILE A 92 5.94 2.80 -12.40
N GLU A 93 6.31 2.97 -13.65
CA GLU A 93 7.06 1.95 -14.41
C GLU A 93 8.51 1.83 -13.94
N ARG A 94 9.19 0.74 -14.32
CA ARG A 94 10.62 0.56 -14.03
C ARG A 94 11.44 1.75 -14.51
N GLY A 95 12.32 2.28 -13.66
CA GLY A 95 13.15 3.45 -13.99
C GLY A 95 12.45 4.80 -13.90
N ALA A 96 11.14 4.82 -13.61
CA ALA A 96 10.41 6.03 -13.21
C ALA A 96 10.48 6.23 -11.70
N LYS A 97 10.01 7.38 -11.21
CA LYS A 97 9.99 7.69 -9.77
C LYS A 97 8.67 8.36 -9.35
N ILE A 98 8.27 8.05 -8.13
CA ILE A 98 7.25 8.80 -7.41
C ILE A 98 7.88 9.46 -6.17
N MET A 99 7.61 10.75 -5.98
CA MET A 99 8.03 11.53 -4.82
C MET A 99 6.78 12.03 -4.10
N ALA A 100 6.14 11.14 -3.33
CA ALA A 100 4.91 11.39 -2.58
C ALA A 100 5.26 11.52 -1.09
N GLN A 101 5.71 12.72 -0.71
CA GLN A 101 6.20 13.01 0.65
C GLN A 101 5.16 13.84 1.40
N GLY A 102 4.08 13.22 1.86
CA GLY A 102 3.16 13.82 2.80
C GLY A 102 3.78 14.08 4.17
N THR A 103 3.01 14.67 5.06
CA THR A 103 3.38 14.90 6.47
C THR A 103 2.23 14.46 7.38
N VAL A 104 2.49 14.37 8.68
CA VAL A 104 1.45 14.02 9.65
C VAL A 104 0.23 14.95 9.56
N ASP A 105 0.44 16.26 9.35
CA ASP A 105 -0.64 17.24 9.26
C ASP A 105 -1.21 17.39 7.84
N LYS A 106 -0.50 16.90 6.83
CA LYS A 106 -0.83 17.02 5.40
C LYS A 106 -0.55 15.71 4.67
N PRO A 107 -1.28 14.63 4.97
CA PRO A 107 -1.13 13.38 4.23
C PRO A 107 -1.56 13.57 2.78
N ILE A 108 -0.93 12.82 1.87
CA ILE A 108 -1.37 12.70 0.48
C ILE A 108 -2.47 11.65 0.43
N VAL A 109 -3.54 11.90 -0.32
CA VAL A 109 -4.71 11.01 -0.34
C VAL A 109 -5.05 10.61 -1.77
N PHE A 110 -5.03 9.32 -2.04
CA PHE A 110 -5.62 8.71 -3.23
C PHE A 110 -6.96 8.10 -2.83
N THR A 111 -8.05 8.48 -3.50
CA THR A 111 -9.39 8.06 -3.08
C THR A 111 -10.38 7.99 -4.25
N SER A 112 -11.57 7.45 -3.98
CA SER A 112 -12.68 7.43 -4.93
C SER A 112 -13.16 8.84 -5.30
N GLY A 113 -13.50 9.06 -6.58
CA GLY A 113 -14.17 10.27 -7.06
C GLY A 113 -15.65 10.36 -6.69
N LYS A 114 -16.25 9.30 -6.17
CA LYS A 114 -17.62 9.34 -5.67
C LYS A 114 -17.74 10.27 -4.45
N PRO A 115 -18.94 10.84 -4.20
CA PRO A 115 -19.20 11.59 -2.98
C PRO A 115 -18.91 10.75 -1.72
N ALA A 116 -18.49 11.41 -0.65
CA ALA A 116 -18.36 10.77 0.66
C ALA A 116 -19.68 10.09 1.08
N GLY A 117 -19.59 8.91 1.69
CA GLY A 117 -20.74 8.06 2.02
C GLY A 117 -21.33 7.25 0.86
N SER A 118 -20.81 7.43 -0.37
CA SER A 118 -21.17 6.63 -1.55
C SER A 118 -19.98 5.89 -2.16
N ARG A 119 -18.82 6.00 -1.53
CA ARG A 119 -17.60 5.33 -1.94
C ARG A 119 -17.65 3.85 -1.60
N GLU A 120 -17.12 3.02 -2.47
CA GLU A 120 -17.14 1.57 -2.32
C GLU A 120 -15.76 0.97 -2.67
N PRO A 121 -15.37 -0.12 -2.00
CA PRO A 121 -14.19 -0.90 -2.38
C PRO A 121 -14.20 -1.25 -3.86
N GLY A 122 -13.07 -1.07 -4.55
CA GLY A 122 -12.97 -1.28 -5.99
C GLY A 122 -13.52 -0.13 -6.84
N ASP A 123 -13.62 1.07 -6.30
CA ASP A 123 -13.98 2.25 -7.10
C ASP A 123 -12.86 2.64 -8.09
N TRP A 124 -11.63 2.20 -7.84
CA TRP A 124 -10.48 2.36 -8.72
C TRP A 124 -9.47 1.22 -8.52
N GLY A 125 -8.40 1.19 -9.34
CA GLY A 125 -7.38 0.15 -9.25
C GLY A 125 -6.57 0.24 -7.98
N GLY A 126 -5.65 1.18 -7.94
CA GLY A 126 -4.70 1.32 -6.85
C GLY A 126 -3.41 2.00 -7.33
N LEU A 127 -2.42 1.98 -6.46
CA LEU A 127 -1.07 2.47 -6.73
C LEU A 127 -0.13 1.30 -6.99
N VAL A 128 0.49 1.26 -8.17
CA VAL A 128 1.41 0.21 -8.59
C VAL A 128 2.80 0.80 -8.80
N ILE A 129 3.81 0.21 -8.18
CA ILE A 129 5.22 0.62 -8.33
C ILE A 129 6.03 -0.58 -8.81
N LEU A 130 6.71 -0.40 -9.94
CA LEU A 130 7.49 -1.43 -10.59
C LEU A 130 8.98 -1.05 -10.58
N GLY A 131 9.78 -1.89 -9.97
CA GLY A 131 11.22 -1.69 -9.82
C GLY A 131 12.05 -2.71 -10.60
N ASN A 132 13.38 -2.61 -10.46
CA ASN A 132 14.37 -3.41 -11.14
C ASN A 132 15.10 -4.41 -10.21
N ALA A 133 14.60 -4.64 -8.99
CA ALA A 133 15.17 -5.62 -8.07
C ALA A 133 14.80 -7.06 -8.48
N LYS A 134 15.51 -8.03 -7.91
CA LYS A 134 15.32 -9.44 -8.26
C LYS A 134 13.95 -9.97 -7.87
N THR A 135 13.46 -10.87 -8.71
CA THR A 135 12.36 -11.78 -8.42
C THR A 135 12.86 -13.21 -8.58
N ASN A 136 12.09 -14.20 -8.16
CA ASN A 136 12.40 -15.60 -8.42
C ASN A 136 11.88 -16.12 -9.77
N ARG A 137 11.43 -15.23 -10.65
CA ARG A 137 10.92 -15.59 -11.97
C ARG A 137 12.08 -15.79 -12.95
N THR A 138 12.02 -16.83 -13.75
CA THR A 138 13.03 -17.14 -14.78
C THR A 138 12.91 -16.25 -16.02
N THR A 139 11.76 -15.65 -16.24
CA THR A 139 11.49 -14.67 -17.29
C THR A 139 11.03 -13.37 -16.64
N THR A 140 11.23 -12.24 -17.32
CA THR A 140 10.72 -10.96 -16.83
C THR A 140 9.20 -11.04 -16.64
N PRO A 141 8.71 -10.95 -15.41
CA PRO A 141 7.28 -11.03 -15.16
C PRO A 141 6.55 -9.75 -15.59
N VAL A 142 5.26 -9.89 -15.85
CA VAL A 142 4.35 -8.79 -16.13
C VAL A 142 3.38 -8.70 -14.96
N ILE A 143 3.14 -7.47 -14.51
CA ILE A 143 2.22 -7.23 -13.40
C ILE A 143 0.78 -7.54 -13.82
N GLU A 144 0.01 -8.07 -12.92
CA GLU A 144 -1.43 -8.35 -13.10
C GLU A 144 -2.29 -7.08 -13.15
N GLY A 145 -3.60 -7.23 -13.07
CA GLY A 145 -4.54 -6.11 -13.08
C GLY A 145 -4.70 -5.43 -14.44
N GLY A 146 -4.32 -6.09 -15.55
CA GLY A 146 -4.48 -5.56 -16.91
C GLY A 146 -3.57 -4.39 -17.27
N LEU A 147 -2.56 -4.09 -16.45
CA LEU A 147 -1.59 -3.02 -16.69
C LEU A 147 -0.59 -3.37 -17.80
N ASP A 148 -0.30 -4.66 -17.98
CA ASP A 148 0.63 -5.18 -18.98
C ASP A 148 2.01 -4.48 -18.95
N ARG A 149 2.58 -4.36 -17.75
CA ARG A 149 3.89 -3.72 -17.53
C ARG A 149 4.86 -4.68 -16.87
N PRO A 150 6.11 -4.76 -17.40
CA PRO A 150 7.12 -5.63 -16.85
C PRO A 150 7.70 -5.08 -15.55
N TYR A 151 8.06 -5.98 -14.63
CA TYR A 151 8.76 -5.63 -13.40
C TYR A 151 9.93 -6.58 -13.12
N GLY A 152 10.75 -6.24 -12.12
CA GLY A 152 11.91 -7.04 -11.75
C GLY A 152 13.12 -6.83 -12.66
N GLY A 153 14.26 -7.28 -12.21
CA GLY A 153 15.56 -7.14 -12.86
C GLY A 153 16.67 -7.74 -12.01
N ASN A 154 17.82 -7.05 -11.94
CA ASN A 154 18.99 -7.50 -11.17
C ASN A 154 19.59 -6.40 -10.28
N ASN A 155 18.85 -5.32 -10.04
CA ASN A 155 19.32 -4.20 -9.23
C ASN A 155 18.59 -4.16 -7.89
N ASP A 156 19.13 -4.83 -6.88
CA ASP A 156 18.55 -4.85 -5.52
C ASP A 156 18.62 -3.49 -4.80
N ASP A 157 19.44 -2.55 -5.31
CA ASP A 157 19.51 -1.15 -4.85
C ASP A 157 18.57 -0.21 -5.64
N ASP A 158 17.68 -0.75 -6.47
CA ASP A 158 16.71 0.02 -7.23
C ASP A 158 15.95 1.01 -6.35
N ASN A 159 15.68 2.19 -6.92
CA ASN A 159 15.03 3.30 -6.23
C ASN A 159 13.91 3.88 -7.09
N SER A 160 12.69 3.49 -6.79
CA SER A 160 11.47 3.99 -7.41
C SER A 160 10.91 5.27 -6.75
N GLY A 161 11.61 5.82 -5.74
CA GLY A 161 11.25 7.09 -5.10
C GLY A 161 10.93 6.99 -3.61
N VAL A 162 10.00 7.81 -3.16
CA VAL A 162 9.63 7.96 -1.76
C VAL A 162 8.12 8.04 -1.61
N LEU A 163 7.56 7.24 -0.71
CA LEU A 163 6.19 7.35 -0.22
C LEU A 163 6.22 7.53 1.29
N THR A 164 5.70 8.65 1.78
CA THR A 164 5.54 8.90 3.23
C THR A 164 4.22 9.62 3.51
N TYR A 165 3.50 9.19 4.54
CA TYR A 165 2.20 9.73 4.93
C TYR A 165 1.22 9.78 3.75
N VAL A 166 0.96 8.60 3.18
CA VAL A 166 0.04 8.41 2.05
C VAL A 166 -1.14 7.55 2.49
N ARG A 167 -2.35 7.96 2.14
CA ARG A 167 -3.56 7.14 2.26
C ARG A 167 -4.03 6.71 0.88
N ILE A 168 -4.38 5.44 0.74
CA ILE A 168 -4.94 4.79 -0.45
C ILE A 168 -6.29 4.21 -0.03
N GLU A 169 -7.37 4.74 -0.56
CA GLU A 169 -8.72 4.43 -0.10
C GLU A 169 -9.58 3.93 -1.25
N TYR A 170 -10.38 2.86 -1.02
CA TYR A 170 -11.36 2.30 -1.96
C TYR A 170 -10.76 1.74 -3.26
N ALA A 171 -9.53 1.27 -3.21
CA ALA A 171 -8.84 0.62 -4.33
C ALA A 171 -9.31 -0.84 -4.53
N GLY A 172 -8.67 -1.58 -5.43
CA GLY A 172 -8.88 -3.03 -5.61
C GLY A 172 -9.84 -3.37 -6.74
N VAL A 173 -9.92 -2.57 -7.82
CA VAL A 173 -10.77 -2.92 -8.95
C VAL A 173 -10.22 -4.12 -9.71
N ALA A 174 -11.08 -5.09 -10.00
CA ALA A 174 -10.76 -6.17 -10.92
C ALA A 174 -10.75 -5.65 -12.37
N ALA A 175 -9.61 -5.76 -13.05
CA ALA A 175 -9.52 -5.51 -14.48
C ALA A 175 -10.19 -6.63 -15.26
N PHE A 176 -9.99 -7.88 -14.83
CA PHE A 176 -10.61 -9.11 -15.32
C PHE A 176 -10.85 -10.04 -14.13
N PRO A 177 -11.68 -11.09 -14.25
CA PRO A 177 -11.82 -12.10 -13.20
C PRO A 177 -10.45 -12.70 -12.81
N ASN A 178 -10.12 -12.70 -11.52
CA ASN A 178 -8.84 -13.13 -10.94
C ASN A 178 -7.63 -12.32 -11.50
N SER A 179 -7.81 -11.04 -11.70
CA SER A 179 -6.77 -10.11 -12.12
C SER A 179 -7.11 -8.73 -11.55
N GLU A 180 -7.06 -8.65 -10.27
CA GLU A 180 -7.33 -7.49 -9.46
C GLU A 180 -6.09 -6.58 -9.39
N ILE A 181 -6.26 -5.35 -8.93
CA ILE A 181 -5.17 -4.44 -8.59
C ILE A 181 -5.30 -4.14 -7.11
N ASN A 182 -4.25 -4.36 -6.36
CA ASN A 182 -4.24 -4.17 -4.92
C ASN A 182 -4.21 -2.69 -4.51
N GLY A 183 -4.38 -2.41 -3.23
CA GLY A 183 -4.25 -1.06 -2.71
C GLY A 183 -2.89 -0.46 -3.06
N LEU A 184 -1.82 -1.11 -2.63
CA LEU A 184 -0.43 -0.82 -3.02
C LEU A 184 0.25 -2.08 -3.52
N THR A 185 0.53 -2.13 -4.81
CA THR A 185 1.27 -3.23 -5.46
C THR A 185 2.74 -2.84 -5.66
N LEU A 186 3.65 -3.70 -5.24
CA LEU A 186 5.10 -3.48 -5.30
C LEU A 186 5.79 -4.62 -6.08
N GLY A 187 5.98 -4.43 -7.40
CA GLY A 187 6.61 -5.42 -8.28
C GLY A 187 8.12 -5.21 -8.43
N GLY A 188 8.95 -6.09 -7.87
CA GLY A 188 10.41 -6.01 -7.99
C GLY A 188 11.02 -4.70 -7.49
N VAL A 189 10.43 -4.09 -6.47
CA VAL A 189 10.91 -2.81 -5.91
C VAL A 189 12.13 -3.04 -5.02
N GLY A 190 13.17 -2.23 -5.22
CA GLY A 190 14.43 -2.37 -4.51
C GLY A 190 14.52 -1.57 -3.21
N LYS A 191 15.50 -1.92 -2.37
CA LYS A 191 15.70 -1.32 -1.03
C LYS A 191 16.14 0.15 -1.05
N GLY A 192 16.45 0.72 -2.21
CA GLY A 192 16.67 2.16 -2.37
C GLY A 192 15.39 2.98 -2.32
N THR A 193 14.22 2.36 -2.48
CA THR A 193 12.91 2.99 -2.37
C THR A 193 12.51 3.13 -0.91
N LYS A 194 11.99 4.30 -0.53
CA LYS A 194 11.52 4.57 0.83
C LYS A 194 10.01 4.45 0.93
N ILE A 195 9.51 3.61 1.85
CA ILE A 195 8.07 3.42 2.11
C ILE A 195 7.84 3.48 3.62
N GLU A 196 7.18 4.55 4.09
CA GLU A 196 6.87 4.74 5.50
C GLU A 196 5.52 5.45 5.66
N ASN A 197 4.75 5.09 6.70
CA ASN A 197 3.46 5.72 7.02
C ASN A 197 2.46 5.65 5.85
N ILE A 198 2.13 4.44 5.43
CA ILE A 198 1.15 4.19 4.37
C ILE A 198 -0.08 3.53 4.98
N GLN A 199 -1.26 4.06 4.68
CA GLN A 199 -2.54 3.44 5.04
C GLN A 199 -3.28 3.04 3.78
N VAL A 200 -3.68 1.77 3.70
CA VAL A 200 -4.65 1.26 2.72
C VAL A 200 -5.95 0.96 3.45
N SER A 201 -7.07 1.45 2.92
CA SER A 201 -8.38 1.28 3.55
C SER A 201 -9.46 0.97 2.53
N TYR A 202 -10.37 0.05 2.89
CA TYR A 202 -11.49 -0.34 2.04
C TYR A 202 -11.06 -0.84 0.66
N GLY A 203 -9.96 -1.60 0.60
CA GLY A 203 -9.53 -2.31 -0.60
C GLY A 203 -10.49 -3.45 -0.91
N LYS A 204 -10.79 -3.68 -2.20
CA LYS A 204 -11.60 -4.81 -2.63
C LYS A 204 -10.75 -6.06 -2.87
N ASP A 205 -9.47 -5.93 -2.83
CA ASP A 205 -8.43 -6.94 -2.94
C ASP A 205 -7.42 -6.71 -1.82
N ASP A 206 -6.17 -7.15 -1.97
CA ASP A 206 -5.14 -6.98 -0.94
C ASP A 206 -4.88 -5.51 -0.60
N ALA A 207 -4.49 -5.27 0.66
CA ALA A 207 -4.02 -3.96 1.01
C ALA A 207 -2.63 -3.71 0.45
N PHE A 208 -1.70 -4.61 0.71
CA PHE A 208 -0.31 -4.54 0.27
C PHE A 208 0.12 -5.84 -0.36
N GLU A 209 0.56 -5.81 -1.61
CA GLU A 209 1.10 -6.99 -2.27
C GLU A 209 2.52 -6.74 -2.80
N PHE A 210 3.42 -7.71 -2.51
CA PHE A 210 4.85 -7.65 -2.80
C PHE A 210 5.26 -8.78 -3.74
N PHE A 211 5.40 -8.48 -5.02
CA PHE A 211 5.87 -9.40 -6.04
C PHE A 211 7.40 -9.36 -6.19
N GLY A 212 8.12 -10.06 -5.35
CA GLY A 212 9.58 -10.05 -5.37
C GLY A 212 10.20 -8.71 -4.93
N GLY A 213 11.47 -8.53 -5.21
CA GLY A 213 12.22 -7.37 -4.74
C GLY A 213 12.64 -7.46 -3.27
N ASN A 214 13.13 -6.36 -2.74
CA ASN A 214 13.66 -6.30 -1.37
C ASN A 214 13.44 -4.93 -0.70
N VAL A 215 12.41 -4.20 -1.12
CA VAL A 215 12.05 -2.93 -0.50
C VAL A 215 11.73 -3.13 0.97
N ASN A 216 12.19 -2.18 1.80
CA ASN A 216 11.88 -2.17 3.22
C ASN A 216 10.81 -1.13 3.52
N ALA A 217 9.95 -1.40 4.52
CA ALA A 217 8.88 -0.50 4.90
C ALA A 217 8.69 -0.41 6.42
N LYS A 218 8.14 0.72 6.88
CA LYS A 218 7.73 0.92 8.27
C LYS A 218 6.38 1.65 8.35
N TYR A 219 5.62 1.36 9.42
CA TYR A 219 4.37 2.04 9.73
C TYR A 219 3.30 1.87 8.65
N LEU A 220 2.98 0.61 8.35
CA LEU A 220 1.95 0.25 7.38
C LEU A 220 0.62 -0.05 8.07
N ILE A 221 -0.48 0.33 7.44
CA ILE A 221 -1.84 0.09 7.96
C ILE A 221 -2.70 -0.50 6.85
N ALA A 222 -3.23 -1.70 7.08
CA ALA A 222 -4.31 -2.30 6.33
C ALA A 222 -5.59 -2.20 7.15
N PHE A 223 -6.61 -1.56 6.62
CA PHE A 223 -7.89 -1.39 7.30
C PHE A 223 -9.06 -1.77 6.42
N ALA A 224 -9.85 -2.75 6.86
CA ALA A 224 -11.07 -3.17 6.19
C ALA A 224 -10.84 -3.47 4.68
N THR A 225 -9.89 -4.35 4.37
CA THR A 225 -9.64 -4.87 3.03
C THR A 225 -10.37 -6.19 2.83
N ALA A 226 -10.69 -6.55 1.58
CA ALA A 226 -11.51 -7.72 1.33
C ALA A 226 -10.70 -9.00 1.34
N ASP A 227 -9.56 -9.02 0.67
CA ASP A 227 -8.65 -10.17 0.65
C ASP A 227 -7.54 -9.98 1.70
N ASP A 228 -6.30 -10.21 1.40
CA ASP A 228 -5.24 -10.23 2.41
C ASP A 228 -4.78 -8.83 2.83
N ASP A 229 -4.36 -8.69 4.09
CA ASP A 229 -3.81 -7.43 4.56
C ASP A 229 -2.39 -7.21 4.04
N PHE A 230 -1.61 -8.30 3.96
CA PHE A 230 -0.25 -8.33 3.38
C PHE A 230 -0.04 -9.63 2.62
N ASP A 231 0.23 -9.55 1.31
CA ASP A 231 0.65 -10.70 0.51
C ASP A 231 2.10 -10.57 0.02
N PHE A 232 2.83 -11.70 0.10
CA PHE A 232 4.23 -11.79 -0.27
C PHE A 232 4.48 -12.94 -1.24
N ASP A 233 4.93 -12.63 -2.46
CA ASP A 233 5.15 -13.64 -3.48
C ASP A 233 6.45 -13.39 -4.29
N TYR A 234 6.73 -14.29 -5.19
CA TYR A 234 7.76 -14.24 -6.24
C TYR A 234 9.15 -13.79 -5.80
N GLY A 235 9.59 -14.19 -4.61
CA GLY A 235 10.94 -13.95 -4.14
C GLY A 235 11.14 -12.64 -3.40
N TYR A 236 10.11 -12.11 -2.76
CA TYR A 236 10.27 -10.95 -1.89
C TYR A 236 11.15 -11.25 -0.67
N THR A 237 12.17 -10.41 -0.44
CA THR A 237 13.15 -10.58 0.64
C THR A 237 13.34 -9.33 1.50
N GLY A 238 12.38 -8.41 1.48
CA GLY A 238 12.45 -7.18 2.25
C GLY A 238 12.09 -7.35 3.73
N LYS A 239 12.12 -6.22 4.44
CA LYS A 239 11.89 -6.12 5.89
C LYS A 239 10.80 -5.13 6.18
N ILE A 240 9.90 -5.47 7.11
CA ILE A 240 8.83 -4.56 7.52
C ILE A 240 8.78 -4.51 9.05
N GLN A 241 8.67 -3.29 9.59
CA GLN A 241 8.48 -3.09 11.02
C GLN A 241 7.37 -2.08 11.30
N PHE A 242 6.59 -2.33 12.35
CA PHE A 242 5.43 -1.54 12.75
C PHE A 242 4.32 -1.56 11.70
N ALA A 243 3.50 -2.57 11.74
CA ALA A 243 2.33 -2.67 10.86
C ALA A 243 1.07 -3.02 11.65
N LEU A 244 -0.05 -2.48 11.19
CA LEU A 244 -1.39 -2.75 11.70
C LEU A 244 -2.24 -3.38 10.61
N ALA A 245 -2.92 -4.47 10.92
CA ALA A 245 -4.06 -5.00 10.18
C ALA A 245 -5.29 -4.97 11.07
N LEU A 246 -6.37 -4.37 10.60
CA LEU A 246 -7.63 -4.29 11.33
C LEU A 246 -8.80 -4.64 10.39
N ARG A 247 -9.42 -5.80 10.61
CA ARG A 247 -10.47 -6.35 9.75
C ARG A 247 -11.85 -5.85 10.15
N ASP A 248 -12.67 -5.50 9.14
CA ASP A 248 -14.11 -5.34 9.34
C ASP A 248 -14.77 -6.73 9.29
N PRO A 249 -15.45 -7.18 10.34
CA PRO A 249 -16.12 -8.48 10.37
C PRO A 249 -17.11 -8.72 9.24
N LYS A 250 -17.68 -7.65 8.68
CA LYS A 250 -18.73 -7.68 7.66
C LYS A 250 -18.21 -7.51 6.23
N PHE A 251 -16.89 -7.39 6.08
CA PHE A 251 -16.29 -7.16 4.78
C PHE A 251 -15.10 -8.11 4.57
N VAL A 252 -15.24 -9.01 3.62
CA VAL A 252 -14.22 -9.96 3.17
C VAL A 252 -14.61 -10.45 1.77
N ASP A 253 -13.65 -10.88 0.96
CA ASP A 253 -13.95 -11.43 -0.35
C ASP A 253 -14.80 -12.72 -0.23
N GLY A 254 -15.79 -12.84 -1.13
CA GLY A 254 -16.67 -13.99 -1.18
C GLY A 254 -16.08 -15.20 -1.92
N GLY A 255 -15.03 -14.99 -2.71
CA GLY A 255 -14.40 -16.02 -3.55
C GLY A 255 -13.11 -16.60 -2.98
N ASP A 256 -12.43 -15.88 -2.12
CA ASP A 256 -11.19 -16.30 -1.46
C ASP A 256 -11.24 -16.04 0.06
N ALA A 257 -10.11 -16.08 0.71
CA ALA A 257 -9.99 -16.10 2.16
C ALA A 257 -9.15 -14.92 2.66
N GLY A 258 -9.78 -13.93 3.27
CA GLY A 258 -9.06 -12.82 3.86
C GLY A 258 -8.21 -13.21 5.06
N ASN A 259 -6.91 -12.98 4.95
CA ASN A 259 -5.91 -13.25 5.98
C ASN A 259 -5.20 -11.96 6.42
N GLY A 260 -4.49 -12.02 7.55
CA GLY A 260 -3.58 -10.93 7.95
C GLY A 260 -2.29 -10.96 7.10
N ILE A 261 -1.78 -12.17 6.86
CA ILE A 261 -0.72 -12.45 5.89
C ILE A 261 -1.13 -13.66 5.06
N GLU A 262 -0.93 -13.58 3.75
CA GLU A 262 -0.71 -14.70 2.87
C GLU A 262 0.71 -14.64 2.31
N ALA A 263 1.35 -15.79 2.09
CA ALA A 263 2.69 -15.79 1.51
C ALA A 263 3.01 -17.08 0.78
N ASP A 264 3.49 -16.92 -0.44
CA ASP A 264 3.90 -17.99 -1.34
C ASP A 264 5.34 -17.78 -1.85
N ASN A 265 6.02 -18.86 -2.22
CA ASN A 265 7.26 -18.69 -2.98
C ASN A 265 6.97 -18.39 -4.46
N ASP A 266 5.99 -19.08 -4.99
CA ASP A 266 5.35 -18.87 -6.30
C ASP A 266 4.02 -19.62 -6.35
N GLY A 267 3.20 -19.38 -7.38
CA GLY A 267 1.87 -19.95 -7.50
C GLY A 267 1.80 -21.49 -7.47
N THR A 268 2.92 -22.19 -7.57
CA THR A 268 3.00 -23.67 -7.57
C THR A 268 3.87 -24.26 -6.46
N GLY A 269 4.59 -23.42 -5.70
CA GLY A 269 5.43 -23.86 -4.58
C GLY A 269 6.73 -24.56 -5.02
N THR A 270 7.36 -24.02 -6.06
CA THR A 270 8.67 -24.52 -6.50
C THR A 270 9.81 -24.05 -5.59
N ASP A 271 11.03 -24.53 -5.84
CA ASP A 271 12.26 -24.09 -5.17
C ASP A 271 12.97 -22.92 -5.90
N ALA A 272 12.18 -22.11 -6.63
CA ALA A 272 12.69 -20.92 -7.32
C ALA A 272 13.38 -19.93 -6.36
N GLN A 273 14.49 -19.35 -6.83
CA GLN A 273 15.35 -18.47 -6.04
C GLN A 273 15.33 -17.03 -6.57
N PRO A 274 15.44 -16.01 -5.69
CA PRO A 274 15.46 -16.13 -4.23
C PRO A 274 14.14 -16.67 -3.69
N TYR A 275 14.16 -17.41 -2.59
CA TYR A 275 12.91 -17.74 -1.90
C TYR A 275 12.24 -16.46 -1.41
N THR A 276 10.91 -16.38 -1.53
CA THR A 276 10.13 -15.41 -0.76
C THR A 276 10.43 -15.65 0.71
N ARG A 277 10.98 -14.61 1.37
CA ARG A 277 11.35 -14.64 2.78
C ARG A 277 11.26 -13.24 3.40
N PRO A 278 10.04 -12.74 3.66
CA PRO A 278 9.88 -11.50 4.43
C PRO A 278 10.45 -11.66 5.84
N VAL A 279 11.07 -10.58 6.35
CA VAL A 279 11.47 -10.49 7.76
C VAL A 279 10.61 -9.39 8.41
N LEU A 280 9.76 -9.80 9.33
CA LEU A 280 8.70 -8.99 9.89
C LEU A 280 8.85 -8.87 11.41
N SER A 281 8.64 -7.68 11.97
CA SER A 281 8.63 -7.45 13.40
C SER A 281 7.63 -6.37 13.81
N ASN A 282 7.06 -6.48 15.01
CA ASN A 282 6.13 -5.49 15.56
C ASN A 282 4.88 -5.27 14.71
N PHE A 283 4.25 -6.35 14.29
CA PHE A 283 2.92 -6.31 13.67
C PHE A 283 1.83 -6.46 14.72
N THR A 284 0.67 -5.86 14.46
CA THR A 284 -0.56 -6.08 15.23
C THR A 284 -1.68 -6.42 14.24
N PHE A 285 -2.12 -7.68 14.26
CA PHE A 285 -3.17 -8.22 13.40
C PHE A 285 -4.44 -8.45 14.21
N ILE A 286 -5.50 -7.71 13.89
CA ILE A 286 -6.79 -7.79 14.57
C ILE A 286 -7.83 -8.37 13.62
N GLY A 287 -8.20 -9.61 13.87
CA GLY A 287 -9.28 -10.30 13.17
C GLY A 287 -10.67 -9.95 13.73
N PRO A 288 -11.73 -10.56 13.19
CA PRO A 288 -13.13 -10.25 13.53
C PRO A 288 -13.56 -10.62 14.95
N ASN A 289 -12.89 -11.55 15.61
CA ASN A 289 -13.17 -12.03 16.97
C ASN A 289 -14.64 -12.45 17.22
N ASN A 290 -15.26 -13.14 16.27
CA ASN A 290 -16.66 -13.55 16.36
C ASN A 290 -17.66 -12.39 16.56
N ALA A 291 -17.33 -11.19 16.12
CA ALA A 291 -18.25 -10.07 16.18
C ALA A 291 -19.57 -10.41 15.43
N PRO A 292 -20.71 -9.87 15.86
CA PRO A 292 -21.97 -10.14 15.18
C PRO A 292 -21.94 -9.80 13.70
N GLY A 293 -22.24 -10.77 12.85
CA GLY A 293 -22.23 -10.64 11.39
C GLY A 293 -20.88 -10.91 10.73
N THR A 294 -19.94 -11.50 11.47
CA THR A 294 -18.66 -11.97 10.89
C THR A 294 -18.92 -12.93 9.72
N LEU A 295 -18.31 -12.61 8.57
CA LEU A 295 -18.37 -13.46 7.38
C LEU A 295 -17.41 -14.64 7.48
N GLU A 296 -17.73 -15.75 6.78
CA GLU A 296 -17.03 -17.02 6.94
C GLU A 296 -15.59 -17.05 6.40
N ASN A 297 -15.30 -16.18 5.43
CA ASN A 297 -13.99 -16.17 4.74
C ASN A 297 -12.88 -15.43 5.48
N HIS A 298 -13.14 -14.88 6.66
CA HIS A 298 -12.07 -14.41 7.56
C HIS A 298 -11.32 -15.64 8.12
N ASN A 299 -10.10 -15.89 7.69
CA ASN A 299 -9.44 -17.14 8.01
C ASN A 299 -8.31 -17.02 9.05
N PHE A 300 -7.12 -16.60 8.62
CA PHE A 300 -5.89 -16.77 9.40
C PHE A 300 -5.22 -15.46 9.75
N GLY A 301 -4.59 -15.38 10.91
CA GLY A 301 -3.72 -14.27 11.26
C GLY A 301 -2.51 -14.18 10.33
N ASN A 302 -1.99 -15.35 9.98
CA ASN A 302 -0.99 -15.47 8.93
C ASN A 302 -1.02 -16.90 8.35
N ARG A 303 -0.77 -16.97 7.06
CA ARG A 303 -0.84 -18.17 6.24
C ARG A 303 0.41 -18.32 5.38
N TRP A 304 1.22 -19.33 5.66
CA TRP A 304 2.49 -19.59 4.99
C TRP A 304 2.39 -20.87 4.18
N ARG A 305 2.57 -20.78 2.86
CA ARG A 305 2.33 -21.92 1.97
C ARG A 305 3.34 -21.98 0.82
N ARG A 306 3.21 -22.94 -0.06
CA ARG A 306 3.89 -23.08 -1.37
C ARG A 306 5.40 -22.78 -1.34
N ALA A 307 6.13 -23.45 -0.45
CA ALA A 307 7.59 -23.37 -0.30
C ALA A 307 8.15 -22.01 0.19
N VAL A 308 7.31 -21.10 0.68
CA VAL A 308 7.77 -19.83 1.27
C VAL A 308 8.69 -20.05 2.48
N ARG A 309 9.55 -19.09 2.75
CA ARG A 309 10.30 -18.90 3.99
C ARG A 309 9.79 -17.65 4.70
N PHE A 310 9.98 -17.56 6.01
CA PHE A 310 9.52 -16.39 6.77
C PHE A 310 10.32 -16.17 8.05
N SER A 311 10.28 -14.93 8.54
CA SER A 311 10.72 -14.60 9.90
C SER A 311 9.71 -13.59 10.47
N LEU A 312 8.84 -14.05 11.41
CA LEU A 312 7.81 -13.22 12.05
C LEU A 312 8.07 -13.12 13.53
N ASN A 313 8.32 -11.88 13.99
CA ASN A 313 8.85 -11.61 15.32
C ASN A 313 8.06 -10.53 16.05
N ASN A 314 8.03 -10.60 17.38
CA ASN A 314 7.56 -9.54 18.26
C ASN A 314 6.17 -8.99 17.88
N SER A 315 5.25 -9.85 17.42
CA SER A 315 3.99 -9.44 16.81
C SER A 315 2.78 -9.96 17.59
N ILE A 316 1.62 -9.34 17.39
CA ILE A 316 0.35 -9.68 18.05
C ILE A 316 -0.65 -10.12 17.00
N MET A 317 -1.32 -11.26 17.20
CA MET A 317 -2.42 -11.76 16.38
C MET A 317 -3.61 -12.08 17.29
N LEU A 318 -4.71 -11.34 17.14
CA LEU A 318 -5.89 -11.49 17.99
C LEU A 318 -7.16 -11.69 17.15
N GLY A 319 -8.01 -12.61 17.59
CA GLY A 319 -9.39 -12.72 17.11
C GLY A 319 -9.58 -13.33 15.71
N TRP A 320 -8.61 -14.05 15.18
CA TRP A 320 -8.71 -14.73 13.89
C TRP A 320 -9.60 -15.98 13.98
N GLN A 321 -10.40 -16.25 12.93
CA GLN A 321 -11.47 -17.23 13.03
C GLN A 321 -10.98 -18.67 13.03
N LYS A 322 -10.04 -19.03 12.14
CA LYS A 322 -9.62 -20.42 11.93
C LYS A 322 -8.30 -20.76 12.63
N ALA A 323 -7.30 -19.88 12.54
CA ALA A 323 -6.04 -19.99 13.27
C ALA A 323 -5.33 -18.63 13.37
N GLY A 324 -4.50 -18.46 14.39
CA GLY A 324 -3.59 -17.30 14.47
C GLY A 324 -2.37 -17.48 13.56
N PHE A 325 -1.90 -18.73 13.43
CA PHE A 325 -0.75 -19.12 12.61
C PHE A 325 -1.03 -20.41 11.84
N SER A 326 -0.80 -20.40 10.51
CA SER A 326 -1.01 -21.56 9.65
C SER A 326 0.19 -21.81 8.74
N ILE A 327 0.68 -23.06 8.74
CA ILE A 327 1.67 -23.56 7.79
C ILE A 327 0.99 -24.57 6.86
N GLU A 328 1.14 -24.34 5.55
CA GLU A 328 0.63 -25.23 4.52
C GLU A 328 1.76 -25.59 3.56
N SER A 329 1.74 -26.79 3.00
CA SER A 329 2.78 -27.42 2.18
C SER A 329 4.01 -27.94 2.94
N ASP A 330 4.50 -29.07 2.47
CA ASP A 330 5.64 -29.77 3.07
C ASP A 330 6.96 -28.96 3.01
N PRO A 331 7.31 -28.28 1.90
CA PRO A 331 8.54 -27.48 1.84
C PRO A 331 8.56 -26.31 2.83
N THR A 332 7.44 -25.62 3.02
CA THR A 332 7.31 -24.53 4.01
C THR A 332 7.44 -25.07 5.42
N ALA A 333 6.77 -26.16 5.71
CA ALA A 333 6.82 -26.84 7.00
C ALA A 333 8.21 -27.37 7.33
N GLN A 334 8.92 -27.94 6.36
CA GLN A 334 10.30 -28.41 6.52
C GLN A 334 11.23 -27.23 6.87
N ALA A 335 11.08 -26.09 6.19
CA ALA A 335 11.88 -24.91 6.49
C ALA A 335 11.65 -24.38 7.92
N TYR A 336 10.43 -24.43 8.40
CA TYR A 336 10.13 -24.08 9.80
C TYR A 336 10.72 -25.13 10.76
N LYS A 337 10.57 -26.39 10.49
CA LYS A 337 11.13 -27.50 11.31
C LYS A 337 12.65 -27.38 11.45
N ASP A 338 13.34 -27.04 10.35
CA ASP A 338 14.80 -26.91 10.29
C ASP A 338 15.32 -25.56 10.85
N GLY A 339 14.44 -24.63 11.24
CA GLY A 339 14.84 -23.31 11.75
C GLY A 339 15.29 -22.32 10.67
N ILE A 340 14.98 -22.58 9.39
CA ILE A 340 15.19 -21.64 8.27
C ILE A 340 14.13 -20.55 8.30
N SER A 341 12.89 -20.94 8.63
CA SER A 341 11.80 -20.01 8.94
C SER A 341 11.63 -19.89 10.45
N GLU A 342 11.25 -18.70 10.92
CA GLU A 342 11.22 -18.35 12.32
C GLU A 342 9.89 -17.72 12.73
N LEU A 343 9.37 -18.11 13.90
CA LEU A 343 8.22 -17.52 14.56
C LEU A 343 8.60 -17.24 16.01
N ARG A 344 8.96 -16.00 16.38
CA ARG A 344 9.57 -15.70 17.67
C ARG A 344 8.87 -14.58 18.42
N ASN A 345 8.68 -14.78 19.73
CA ASN A 345 8.22 -13.74 20.65
C ASN A 345 6.90 -13.07 20.23
N ASN A 346 5.96 -13.83 19.66
CA ASN A 346 4.65 -13.32 19.26
C ASN A 346 3.59 -13.68 20.30
N ILE A 347 2.51 -12.89 20.34
CA ILE A 347 1.30 -13.15 21.15
C ILE A 347 0.21 -13.58 20.17
N ILE A 348 -0.34 -14.79 20.33
CA ILE A 348 -1.21 -15.40 19.33
C ILE A 348 -2.50 -15.91 19.98
N HIS A 349 -3.63 -15.45 19.45
CA HIS A 349 -4.98 -15.89 19.77
C HIS A 349 -5.79 -16.16 18.51
N SER A 350 -6.62 -17.16 18.55
CA SER A 350 -7.64 -17.50 17.55
C SER A 350 -8.94 -17.84 18.23
N VAL A 351 -10.06 -17.51 17.62
CA VAL A 351 -11.41 -17.92 18.05
C VAL A 351 -11.53 -19.43 18.11
N ASN A 352 -10.94 -20.14 17.15
CA ASN A 352 -10.77 -21.57 17.21
C ASN A 352 -9.58 -21.93 18.10
N SER A 353 -9.85 -22.12 19.40
CA SER A 353 -8.83 -22.38 20.42
C SER A 353 -8.10 -23.73 20.24
N GLU A 354 -8.65 -24.68 19.46
CA GLU A 354 -8.03 -25.98 19.16
C GLU A 354 -6.98 -25.87 18.05
N ASN A 355 -7.06 -24.82 17.24
CA ASN A 355 -6.21 -24.62 16.05
C ASN A 355 -5.48 -23.27 16.06
N ILE A 356 -5.03 -22.75 17.19
CA ILE A 356 -4.29 -21.50 17.24
C ILE A 356 -3.02 -21.59 16.39
N PHE A 357 -2.34 -22.75 16.45
CA PHE A 357 -1.24 -23.13 15.57
C PHE A 357 -1.70 -24.27 14.68
N ARG A 358 -1.73 -24.05 13.37
CA ARG A 358 -2.25 -25.01 12.38
C ARG A 358 -1.14 -25.47 11.43
N SER A 359 -1.14 -26.75 11.12
CA SER A 359 -0.38 -27.33 10.00
C SER A 359 -1.26 -28.27 9.18
N THR A 360 -1.15 -28.18 7.86
CA THR A 360 -1.71 -29.19 6.94
C THR A 360 -0.63 -30.02 6.26
N SER A 361 0.62 -29.83 6.66
CA SER A 361 1.79 -30.56 6.14
C SER A 361 1.86 -31.98 6.71
N SER A 362 2.45 -32.89 5.94
CA SER A 362 2.82 -34.24 6.43
C SER A 362 4.13 -34.24 7.22
N VAL A 363 4.93 -33.17 7.19
CA VAL A 363 6.28 -33.06 7.77
C VAL A 363 6.24 -32.71 9.26
N ILE A 364 5.27 -31.90 9.67
CA ILE A 364 5.10 -31.42 11.04
C ILE A 364 3.61 -31.29 11.37
N SER A 365 3.18 -31.89 12.47
CA SER A 365 1.80 -31.77 12.94
C SER A 365 1.52 -30.41 13.61
N SER A 366 0.25 -30.02 13.75
CA SER A 366 -0.16 -28.82 14.49
C SER A 366 0.38 -28.79 15.93
N ALA A 367 0.39 -29.95 16.61
CA ALA A 367 0.94 -30.07 17.97
C ALA A 367 2.46 -29.84 18.03
N GLU A 368 3.21 -30.33 17.04
CA GLU A 368 4.65 -30.07 16.95
C GLU A 368 4.93 -28.60 16.58
N VAL A 369 4.12 -28.00 15.71
CA VAL A 369 4.20 -26.53 15.41
C VAL A 369 3.98 -25.73 16.70
N GLU A 370 2.93 -26.03 17.47
CA GLU A 370 2.66 -25.37 18.74
C GLU A 370 3.82 -25.56 19.73
N SER A 371 4.32 -26.77 19.88
CA SER A 371 5.42 -27.05 20.81
C SER A 371 6.70 -26.29 20.45
N LYS A 372 7.04 -26.22 19.15
CA LYS A 372 8.17 -25.44 18.65
C LYS A 372 7.96 -23.94 18.84
N ALA A 373 6.78 -23.44 18.50
CA ALA A 373 6.45 -22.02 18.65
C ALA A 373 6.56 -21.57 20.12
N LEU A 374 6.04 -22.37 21.05
CA LEU A 374 6.16 -22.05 22.49
C LEU A 374 7.63 -22.07 22.96
N ALA A 375 8.43 -22.98 22.44
CA ALA A 375 9.87 -23.04 22.73
C ALA A 375 10.64 -21.85 22.16
N GLU A 376 10.12 -21.18 21.12
CA GLU A 376 10.66 -19.96 20.49
C GLU A 376 10.12 -18.65 21.11
N GLY A 377 9.53 -18.73 22.31
CA GLY A 377 9.07 -17.56 23.08
C GLY A 377 7.72 -17.01 22.67
N ASN A 378 6.97 -17.71 21.82
CA ASN A 378 5.61 -17.28 21.49
C ASN A 378 4.64 -17.59 22.64
N ILE A 379 3.63 -16.75 22.79
CA ILE A 379 2.61 -16.86 23.83
C ILE A 379 1.28 -17.24 23.18
N LYS A 380 0.74 -18.39 23.59
CA LYS A 380 -0.59 -18.86 23.20
C LYS A 380 -1.62 -18.30 24.17
N LEU A 381 -2.66 -17.65 23.63
CA LEU A 381 -3.76 -17.12 24.43
C LEU A 381 -5.07 -17.87 24.19
N THR A 382 -5.86 -18.05 25.25
CA THR A 382 -7.24 -18.56 25.19
C THR A 382 -8.29 -17.47 25.17
N SER A 383 -7.92 -16.21 25.50
CA SER A 383 -8.73 -15.00 25.37
C SER A 383 -7.86 -13.86 24.86
N PRO A 384 -8.37 -12.95 24.02
CA PRO A 384 -7.66 -11.75 23.60
C PRO A 384 -7.72 -10.63 24.62
N ASP A 385 -8.48 -10.78 25.70
CA ASP A 385 -8.74 -9.74 26.70
C ASP A 385 -7.46 -9.31 27.44
N GLY A 386 -7.35 -8.00 27.68
CA GLY A 386 -6.24 -7.43 28.44
C GLY A 386 -4.91 -7.35 27.68
N VAL A 387 -4.86 -7.73 26.41
CA VAL A 387 -3.67 -7.53 25.55
C VAL A 387 -3.59 -6.10 25.07
N LEU A 388 -4.65 -5.61 24.45
CA LEU A 388 -4.80 -4.22 24.00
C LEU A 388 -6.03 -3.60 24.67
N GLU A 389 -6.13 -2.27 24.64
CA GLU A 389 -7.19 -1.55 25.38
C GLU A 389 -8.60 -1.88 24.86
N ASN A 390 -8.84 -1.75 23.55
CA ASN A 390 -10.12 -2.06 22.91
C ASN A 390 -9.97 -2.33 21.39
N PRO A 391 -9.26 -3.39 21.01
CA PRO A 391 -8.83 -3.58 19.61
C PRO A 391 -9.96 -3.89 18.64
N PHE A 392 -11.09 -4.41 19.12
CA PHE A 392 -12.23 -4.82 18.28
C PHE A 392 -13.29 -3.73 18.09
N ASN A 393 -13.07 -2.53 18.62
CA ASN A 393 -13.94 -1.38 18.38
C ASN A 393 -13.48 -0.65 17.12
N LEU A 394 -14.11 -0.93 15.98
CA LEU A 394 -13.73 -0.33 14.71
C LEU A 394 -13.89 1.19 14.65
N THR A 395 -14.82 1.77 15.42
CA THR A 395 -15.07 3.22 15.42
C THR A 395 -14.02 4.02 16.21
N GLN A 396 -13.45 3.41 17.22
CA GLN A 396 -12.37 3.97 18.05
C GLN A 396 -11.49 2.83 18.53
N PRO A 397 -10.64 2.29 17.68
CA PRO A 397 -9.81 1.15 18.05
C PRO A 397 -8.77 1.54 19.11
N GLY A 398 -8.88 0.93 20.29
CA GLY A 398 -7.88 1.04 21.35
C GLY A 398 -6.76 0.04 21.11
N LEU A 399 -5.75 0.43 20.35
CA LEU A 399 -4.68 -0.44 19.86
C LEU A 399 -3.43 -0.41 20.75
N MET A 400 -3.41 0.47 21.75
CA MET A 400 -2.31 0.51 22.72
C MET A 400 -2.38 -0.70 23.66
N PRO A 401 -1.24 -1.20 24.16
CA PRO A 401 -1.24 -2.22 25.18
C PRO A 401 -2.04 -1.81 26.41
N ALA A 402 -2.92 -2.67 26.88
CA ALA A 402 -3.70 -2.43 28.10
C ALA A 402 -2.78 -2.29 29.34
N ALA A 403 -3.25 -1.64 30.38
CA ALA A 403 -2.50 -1.51 31.62
C ALA A 403 -2.16 -2.89 32.21
N GLY A 404 -0.88 -3.19 32.40
CA GLY A 404 -0.41 -4.50 32.87
C GLY A 404 -0.40 -5.60 31.82
N SER A 405 -0.59 -5.25 30.53
CA SER A 405 -0.56 -6.19 29.41
C SER A 405 0.77 -6.94 29.31
N ILE A 406 0.68 -8.21 28.94
CA ILE A 406 1.84 -9.03 28.56
C ILE A 406 2.58 -8.48 27.33
N ALA A 407 1.93 -7.67 26.50
CA ALA A 407 2.53 -7.03 25.33
C ALA A 407 3.54 -5.92 25.69
N LEU A 408 3.56 -5.43 26.92
CA LEU A 408 4.47 -4.36 27.37
C LEU A 408 5.94 -4.79 27.47
N SER A 409 6.23 -6.08 27.38
CA SER A 409 7.58 -6.64 27.49
C SER A 409 7.71 -7.95 26.71
N GLY A 410 8.93 -8.47 26.60
CA GLY A 410 9.19 -9.80 26.01
C GLY A 410 9.58 -9.79 24.54
N SER A 411 9.76 -8.62 23.92
CA SER A 411 10.35 -8.55 22.57
C SER A 411 11.82 -8.92 22.59
N ASP A 412 12.29 -9.55 21.51
CA ASP A 412 13.70 -9.89 21.31
C ASP A 412 14.16 -9.46 19.90
N PHE A 413 15.23 -8.68 19.83
CA PHE A 413 15.85 -8.17 18.61
C PHE A 413 17.27 -8.71 18.40
N SER A 414 17.74 -9.61 19.24
CA SER A 414 19.13 -10.09 19.23
C SER A 414 19.54 -10.78 17.93
N HIS A 415 18.57 -11.29 17.17
CA HIS A 415 18.75 -11.99 15.89
C HIS A 415 18.31 -11.14 14.69
N LEU A 416 17.79 -9.93 14.91
CA LEU A 416 17.36 -8.99 13.88
C LEU A 416 18.49 -7.99 13.59
N ASP A 417 18.57 -7.53 12.34
CA ASP A 417 19.60 -6.58 11.93
C ASP A 417 19.26 -5.11 12.26
N ALA A 418 20.14 -4.20 11.88
CA ALA A 418 20.06 -2.78 12.19
C ALA A 418 18.89 -2.02 11.52
N PHE A 419 18.15 -2.64 10.62
CA PHE A 419 16.91 -2.04 10.07
C PHE A 419 15.85 -1.92 11.16
N PHE A 420 15.77 -2.92 12.05
CA PHE A 420 14.77 -2.97 13.09
C PHE A 420 15.15 -2.09 14.28
N THR A 421 14.24 -1.19 14.65
CA THR A 421 14.33 -0.36 15.85
C THR A 421 13.93 -1.21 17.05
N PRO A 422 14.82 -1.51 17.99
CA PRO A 422 14.48 -2.29 19.18
C PRO A 422 13.42 -1.60 20.04
N THR A 423 12.44 -2.38 20.48
CA THR A 423 11.41 -1.97 21.45
C THR A 423 11.43 -2.92 22.64
N SER A 424 10.86 -2.52 23.76
CA SER A 424 10.63 -3.42 24.90
C SER A 424 9.31 -4.18 24.77
N TYR A 425 8.42 -3.75 23.88
CA TYR A 425 7.06 -4.24 23.72
C TYR A 425 6.89 -5.11 22.46
N ILE A 426 5.88 -5.96 22.50
CA ILE A 426 5.42 -6.80 21.39
C ILE A 426 4.25 -6.11 20.70
N GLY A 427 4.16 -6.22 19.36
CA GLY A 427 3.15 -5.54 18.54
C GLY A 427 3.60 -4.19 17.98
N ALA A 428 2.72 -3.54 17.26
CA ALA A 428 2.98 -2.30 16.53
C ALA A 428 3.02 -1.06 17.43
N PHE A 429 2.49 -1.15 18.66
CA PHE A 429 2.28 -0.02 19.56
C PHE A 429 2.88 -0.29 20.93
N GLY A 430 3.48 0.74 21.51
CA GLY A 430 3.95 0.75 22.89
C GLY A 430 3.23 1.81 23.71
N SER A 431 3.41 1.78 25.05
CA SER A 431 2.84 2.80 25.91
C SER A 431 3.32 4.19 25.49
N GLY A 432 2.39 5.08 25.13
CA GLY A 432 2.69 6.45 24.70
C GLY A 432 3.28 6.58 23.28
N ASN A 433 3.30 5.51 22.51
CA ASN A 433 3.75 5.53 21.11
C ASN A 433 2.59 5.26 20.15
N ASN A 434 1.77 6.29 19.94
CA ASN A 434 0.66 6.25 18.96
C ASN A 434 1.06 6.92 17.64
N TRP A 435 1.71 6.18 16.77
CA TRP A 435 2.13 6.67 15.45
C TRP A 435 0.99 6.82 14.42
N LEU A 436 -0.24 6.45 14.80
CA LEU A 436 -1.45 6.62 13.96
C LEU A 436 -1.95 8.06 13.98
N GLU A 437 -1.65 8.81 15.03
CA GLU A 437 -2.27 10.09 15.32
C GLU A 437 -1.93 11.15 14.26
N GLY A 438 -2.95 11.91 13.86
CA GLY A 438 -2.84 13.08 13.00
C GLY A 438 -2.95 12.81 11.50
N TRP A 439 -2.66 11.60 11.00
CA TRP A 439 -2.64 11.33 9.56
C TRP A 439 -3.55 10.18 9.09
N THR A 440 -3.95 9.28 9.99
CA THR A 440 -4.78 8.12 9.65
C THR A 440 -6.26 8.43 9.66
N ARG A 441 -7.04 7.60 8.95
CA ARG A 441 -8.51 7.67 8.92
C ARG A 441 -9.09 6.26 8.92
N PHE A 442 -9.87 5.92 9.94
CA PHE A 442 -10.52 4.60 10.06
C PHE A 442 -11.98 4.60 9.61
N PHE A 443 -12.64 5.76 9.52
CA PHE A 443 -14.06 5.86 9.11
C PHE A 443 -14.26 6.97 8.10
N ASP A 444 -15.13 6.72 7.13
CA ASP A 444 -15.67 7.73 6.26
C ASP A 444 -16.92 8.34 6.92
N ASN A 445 -16.72 9.36 7.76
CA ASN A 445 -17.80 10.13 8.37
C ASN A 445 -18.34 11.23 7.46
N GLY A 446 -18.15 11.09 6.14
CA GLY A 446 -18.70 12.03 5.18
C GLY A 446 -17.94 13.37 5.05
N GLN A 447 -16.72 13.47 5.61
CA GLN A 447 -15.87 14.67 5.51
C GLN A 447 -14.83 14.57 4.43
#